data_0d26206bee406c0f32e63d97536e1d15
#
_entry.id   0d26206bee406c0f32e63d97536e1d15
#
_cell.length_a   1.000
_cell.length_b   1.000
_cell.length_c   1.000
_cell.angle_alpha   90.00
_cell.angle_beta   90.00
_cell.angle_gamma   90.00
#
_symmetry.space_group_name_H-M   'P 1'
#
loop_
_entity.id
_entity.type
_entity.pdbx_description
1 polymer ?
#
loop_
_entity_poly.entity_id
_entity_poly.type
_entity_poly.pdbx_seq_one_letter_code
_entity_poly.pdbx_strand_id
1 'polypeptide(L)'
;MKPSKVYILHHNEDISKQYAEFAAYSCDRVKMPYEKFEGFSVPTDPNDAWNSIGLNRKIDRINHVNRAQLCSAGHAAIWKKIADEEDCAVILEHDGVMLHNIMHVDIPDNLLIVLGYKVTDPQNYDHAKAGSPRKIVGIPGHEGAHAYVLNHVTARTMLNEIEEIGVWSAVDNQFFLRDQRRTRVPMALMEPTPAIGWLRQSTIWGNSSTKNYEFVESFKENYKGVN
;
A
#
# COMPACT_ATOMS: atom_id res chain seq x y z
N MET A 1 -9.03 -15.01 -6.96
CA MET A 1 -8.76 -15.45 -5.55
C MET A 1 -9.23 -14.37 -4.59
N LYS A 2 -9.72 -14.73 -3.39
CA LYS A 2 -10.17 -13.72 -2.39
C LYS A 2 -9.03 -13.38 -1.45
N PRO A 3 -8.93 -12.11 -0.95
CA PRO A 3 -7.94 -11.77 0.06
C PRO A 3 -8.14 -12.56 1.35
N SER A 4 -7.06 -13.00 1.98
CA SER A 4 -7.09 -13.71 3.27
C SER A 4 -6.91 -12.79 4.47
N LYS A 5 -6.10 -11.72 4.28
CA LYS A 5 -5.73 -10.75 5.33
C LYS A 5 -5.26 -9.42 4.76
N VAL A 6 -4.97 -8.49 5.66
CA VAL A 6 -4.29 -7.23 5.39
C VAL A 6 -2.88 -7.29 5.98
N TYR A 7 -1.84 -7.02 5.20
CA TYR A 7 -0.51 -6.71 5.72
C TYR A 7 -0.40 -5.21 5.94
N ILE A 8 -0.17 -4.78 7.19
CA ILE A 8 0.04 -3.39 7.55
C ILE A 8 1.54 -3.15 7.60
N LEU A 9 2.07 -2.53 6.55
CA LEU A 9 3.50 -2.21 6.43
C LEU A 9 3.84 -1.00 7.29
N HIS A 10 4.74 -1.17 8.24
CA HIS A 10 5.24 -0.11 9.11
C HIS A 10 6.76 -0.20 9.28
N HIS A 11 7.36 0.87 9.78
CA HIS A 11 8.78 0.96 10.10
C HIS A 11 9.01 0.91 11.61
N ASN A 12 10.26 0.67 12.02
CA ASN A 12 10.63 0.63 13.44
C ASN A 12 10.77 2.03 14.09
N GLU A 13 10.10 3.04 13.55
CA GLU A 13 10.01 4.39 14.13
C GLU A 13 8.71 4.51 14.93
N ASP A 14 8.76 5.18 16.10
CA ASP A 14 7.60 5.29 17.00
C ASP A 14 6.36 5.89 16.31
N ILE A 15 6.56 6.90 15.46
CA ILE A 15 5.47 7.53 14.69
C ILE A 15 4.83 6.54 13.72
N SER A 16 5.63 5.70 13.06
CA SER A 16 5.15 4.68 12.13
C SER A 16 4.36 3.59 12.85
N LYS A 17 4.84 3.17 14.02
CA LYS A 17 4.12 2.22 14.89
C LYS A 17 2.78 2.77 15.36
N GLN A 18 2.72 4.04 15.78
CA GLN A 18 1.47 4.69 16.18
C GLN A 18 0.46 4.75 15.03
N TYR A 19 0.93 5.04 13.82
CA TYR A 19 0.07 5.04 12.64
C TYR A 19 -0.43 3.63 12.31
N ALA A 20 0.44 2.62 12.41
CA ALA A 20 0.07 1.23 12.21
C ALA A 20 -1.00 0.73 13.21
N GLU A 21 -1.01 1.23 14.47
CA GLU A 21 -2.11 0.95 15.41
C GLU A 21 -3.44 1.51 14.90
N PHE A 22 -3.44 2.69 14.31
CA PHE A 22 -4.65 3.27 13.75
C PHE A 22 -5.11 2.54 12.48
N ALA A 23 -4.18 2.13 11.62
CA ALA A 23 -4.46 1.27 10.48
C ALA A 23 -5.09 -0.07 10.93
N ALA A 24 -4.51 -0.69 11.97
CA ALA A 24 -5.03 -1.92 12.59
C ALA A 24 -6.45 -1.74 13.13
N TYR A 25 -6.69 -0.66 13.88
CA TYR A 25 -8.03 -0.31 14.36
C TYR A 25 -9.04 -0.17 13.22
N SER A 26 -8.63 0.41 12.08
CA SER A 26 -9.51 0.52 10.91
C SER A 26 -9.86 -0.86 10.33
N CYS A 27 -8.93 -1.81 10.34
CA CYS A 27 -9.17 -3.19 9.93
C CYS A 27 -10.14 -3.91 10.88
N ASP A 28 -9.98 -3.76 12.20
CA ASP A 28 -10.89 -4.32 13.20
C ASP A 28 -12.32 -3.85 12.99
N ARG A 29 -12.49 -2.55 12.74
CA ARG A 29 -13.82 -1.97 12.48
C ARG A 29 -14.52 -2.61 11.29
N VAL A 30 -13.80 -2.86 10.23
CA VAL A 30 -14.38 -3.47 9.02
C VAL A 30 -14.29 -5.00 9.05
N LYS A 31 -13.85 -5.58 10.17
CA LYS A 31 -13.72 -7.03 10.39
C LYS A 31 -12.85 -7.70 9.31
N MET A 32 -11.70 -7.11 9.03
CA MET A 32 -10.68 -7.71 8.17
C MET A 32 -9.52 -8.20 9.05
N PRO A 33 -9.15 -9.49 8.97
CA PRO A 33 -7.96 -9.99 9.65
C PRO A 33 -6.72 -9.26 9.13
N TYR A 34 -5.76 -8.97 10.02
CA TYR A 34 -4.54 -8.28 9.64
C TYR A 34 -3.32 -8.84 10.34
N GLU A 35 -2.17 -8.55 9.77
CA GLU A 35 -0.85 -8.80 10.31
C GLU A 35 -0.01 -7.52 10.17
N LYS A 36 0.58 -7.03 11.27
CA LYS A 36 1.53 -5.94 11.20
C LYS A 36 2.86 -6.48 10.68
N PHE A 37 3.33 -5.89 9.60
CA PHE A 37 4.56 -6.28 8.94
C PHE A 37 5.62 -5.19 9.14
N GLU A 38 6.66 -5.50 9.92
CA GLU A 38 7.76 -4.58 10.11
C GLU A 38 8.67 -4.60 8.87
N GLY A 39 8.67 -3.49 8.13
CA GLY A 39 9.56 -3.27 7.01
C GLY A 39 10.94 -2.79 7.46
N PHE A 40 11.76 -2.42 6.49
CA PHE A 40 13.11 -1.97 6.74
C PHE A 40 13.15 -0.50 7.14
N SER A 41 14.02 -0.17 8.09
CA SER A 41 14.20 1.17 8.64
C SER A 41 15.67 1.59 8.63
N VAL A 42 15.94 2.90 8.62
CA VAL A 42 17.29 3.38 8.91
C VAL A 42 17.71 2.95 10.32
N PRO A 43 18.99 2.54 10.57
CA PRO A 43 20.13 2.73 9.68
C PRO A 43 20.44 1.56 8.71
N THR A 44 19.49 0.67 8.42
CA THR A 44 19.72 -0.45 7.50
C THR A 44 20.23 0.05 6.14
N ASP A 45 21.27 -0.59 5.63
CA ASP A 45 21.71 -0.35 4.25
C ASP A 45 20.68 -0.91 3.26
N PRO A 46 20.27 -0.16 2.24
CA PRO A 46 19.32 -0.67 1.26
C PRO A 46 19.74 -1.94 0.55
N ASN A 47 21.06 -2.15 0.29
CA ASN A 47 21.52 -3.42 -0.30
C ASN A 47 21.31 -4.58 0.65
N ASP A 48 21.58 -4.39 1.94
CA ASP A 48 21.35 -5.43 2.96
C ASP A 48 19.87 -5.78 3.06
N ALA A 49 18.98 -4.78 3.00
CA ALA A 49 17.54 -5.00 2.99
C ALA A 49 17.10 -5.87 1.79
N TRP A 50 17.54 -5.52 0.57
CA TRP A 50 17.20 -6.29 -0.63
C TRP A 50 17.83 -7.69 -0.62
N ASN A 51 19.09 -7.83 -0.20
CA ASN A 51 19.75 -9.12 -0.09
C ASN A 51 19.06 -10.04 0.94
N SER A 52 18.57 -9.48 2.05
CA SER A 52 17.90 -10.26 3.10
C SER A 52 16.60 -10.95 2.62
N ILE A 53 15.95 -10.39 1.62
CA ILE A 53 14.75 -10.99 1.00
C ILE A 53 15.09 -11.84 -0.23
N GLY A 54 16.38 -12.02 -0.53
CA GLY A 54 16.85 -12.84 -1.66
C GLY A 54 16.68 -12.18 -3.02
N LEU A 55 16.52 -10.86 -3.07
CA LEU A 55 16.41 -10.11 -4.32
C LEU A 55 17.64 -9.23 -4.53
N ASN A 56 18.15 -9.25 -5.76
CA ASN A 56 19.22 -8.33 -6.15
C ASN A 56 18.62 -7.11 -6.87
N ARG A 57 18.78 -5.95 -6.30
CA ARG A 57 18.20 -4.72 -6.87
C ARG A 57 18.84 -4.25 -8.19
N LYS A 58 19.97 -4.80 -8.61
CA LYS A 58 20.69 -4.58 -9.90
C LYS A 58 20.91 -3.12 -10.35
N ILE A 59 20.79 -2.09 -9.50
CA ILE A 59 20.80 -0.72 -10.00
C ILE A 59 21.87 0.15 -9.41
N ASP A 60 22.61 0.81 -10.34
CA ASP A 60 23.66 1.79 -10.05
C ASP A 60 23.15 3.24 -9.92
N ARG A 61 21.88 3.51 -10.16
CA ARG A 61 21.36 4.89 -10.30
C ARG A 61 20.02 5.12 -9.62
N ILE A 62 19.91 4.80 -8.34
CA ILE A 62 18.75 5.28 -7.59
C ILE A 62 19.11 6.64 -6.98
N ASN A 63 18.59 7.71 -7.55
CA ASN A 63 18.67 9.07 -7.01
C ASN A 63 17.69 9.32 -5.86
N HIS A 64 17.21 8.26 -5.20
CA HIS A 64 16.27 8.38 -4.10
C HIS A 64 16.95 8.18 -2.76
N VAL A 65 16.45 8.90 -1.76
CA VAL A 65 16.88 8.77 -0.37
C VAL A 65 16.72 7.32 0.11
N ASN A 66 17.62 6.88 0.97
CA ASN A 66 17.64 5.51 1.49
C ASN A 66 16.28 5.03 2.01
N ARG A 67 15.51 5.91 2.65
CA ARG A 67 14.17 5.59 3.17
C ARG A 67 13.19 5.12 2.09
N ALA A 68 13.21 5.75 0.91
CA ALA A 68 12.34 5.32 -0.21
C ALA A 68 12.73 3.93 -0.72
N GLN A 69 14.03 3.62 -0.72
CA GLN A 69 14.53 2.30 -1.11
C GLN A 69 14.17 1.22 -0.07
N LEU A 70 14.25 1.55 1.21
CA LEU A 70 13.85 0.67 2.30
C LEU A 70 12.33 0.42 2.30
N CYS A 71 11.54 1.45 2.00
CA CYS A 71 10.09 1.30 1.79
C CYS A 71 9.80 0.32 0.64
N SER A 72 10.46 0.49 -0.52
CA SER A 72 10.32 -0.42 -1.66
C SER A 72 10.70 -1.86 -1.31
N ALA A 73 11.79 -2.07 -0.54
CA ALA A 73 12.17 -3.40 -0.06
C ALA A 73 11.12 -4.00 0.89
N GLY A 74 10.48 -3.19 1.73
CA GLY A 74 9.37 -3.61 2.60
C GLY A 74 8.17 -4.12 1.80
N HIS A 75 7.78 -3.42 0.75
CA HIS A 75 6.73 -3.88 -0.16
C HIS A 75 7.11 -5.19 -0.85
N ALA A 76 8.34 -5.28 -1.39
CA ALA A 76 8.83 -6.48 -2.05
C ALA A 76 8.90 -7.69 -1.09
N ALA A 77 9.22 -7.47 0.19
CA ALA A 77 9.19 -8.52 1.21
C ALA A 77 7.77 -9.08 1.42
N ILE A 78 6.75 -8.22 1.44
CA ILE A 78 5.35 -8.66 1.51
C ILE A 78 4.95 -9.40 0.22
N TRP A 79 5.34 -8.90 -0.96
CA TRP A 79 5.06 -9.61 -2.22
C TRP A 79 5.66 -11.00 -2.24
N LYS A 80 6.91 -11.12 -1.74
CA LYS A 80 7.56 -12.42 -1.61
C LYS A 80 6.77 -13.35 -0.68
N LYS A 81 6.34 -12.86 0.47
CA LYS A 81 5.52 -13.64 1.41
C LYS A 81 4.21 -14.09 0.76
N ILE A 82 3.49 -13.21 0.06
CA ILE A 82 2.27 -13.53 -0.69
C ILE A 82 2.54 -14.57 -1.79
N ALA A 83 3.66 -14.44 -2.50
CA ALA A 83 4.04 -15.37 -3.56
C ALA A 83 4.40 -16.76 -3.02
N ASP A 84 5.15 -16.82 -1.92
CA ASP A 84 5.59 -18.06 -1.28
C ASP A 84 4.44 -18.82 -0.60
N GLU A 85 3.49 -18.09 0.01
CA GLU A 85 2.30 -18.65 0.66
C GLU A 85 1.14 -18.96 -0.33
N GLU A 86 1.31 -18.64 -1.60
CA GLU A 86 0.27 -18.75 -2.65
C GLU A 86 -1.04 -18.04 -2.28
N ASP A 87 -0.92 -16.90 -1.62
CA ASP A 87 -2.03 -16.17 -1.03
C ASP A 87 -2.51 -15.00 -1.93
N CYS A 88 -3.57 -14.34 -1.45
CA CYS A 88 -4.04 -13.05 -1.92
C CYS A 88 -4.21 -12.16 -0.69
N ALA A 89 -3.61 -10.99 -0.69
CA ALA A 89 -3.66 -10.11 0.46
C ALA A 89 -3.76 -8.63 0.07
N VAL A 90 -4.34 -7.86 0.98
CA VAL A 90 -4.29 -6.41 0.96
C VAL A 90 -2.96 -5.97 1.55
N ILE A 91 -2.30 -5.01 0.92
CA ILE A 91 -1.17 -4.29 1.48
C ILE A 91 -1.66 -2.88 1.84
N LEU A 92 -1.46 -2.51 3.09
CA LEU A 92 -1.83 -1.22 3.64
C LEU A 92 -0.59 -0.58 4.24
N GLU A 93 -0.18 0.59 3.77
CA GLU A 93 0.87 1.35 4.44
C GLU A 93 0.38 1.83 5.81
N HIS A 94 1.27 2.09 6.75
CA HIS A 94 0.92 2.49 8.11
C HIS A 94 0.01 3.73 8.18
N ASP A 95 0.04 4.57 7.14
CA ASP A 95 -0.83 5.75 6.99
C ASP A 95 -2.08 5.49 6.14
N GLY A 96 -2.35 4.24 5.79
CA GLY A 96 -3.56 3.81 5.14
C GLY A 96 -4.69 3.48 6.13
N VAL A 97 -5.93 3.72 5.72
CA VAL A 97 -7.13 3.47 6.53
C VAL A 97 -8.15 2.67 5.73
N MET A 98 -8.53 1.51 6.23
CA MET A 98 -9.61 0.71 5.63
C MET A 98 -10.98 1.28 6.01
N LEU A 99 -11.81 1.52 5.00
CA LEU A 99 -13.19 2.01 5.16
C LEU A 99 -14.22 0.89 5.04
N HIS A 100 -13.91 -0.14 4.24
CA HIS A 100 -14.83 -1.22 3.91
C HIS A 100 -14.12 -2.55 3.79
N ASN A 101 -14.84 -3.62 4.16
CA ASN A 101 -14.38 -5.00 3.99
C ASN A 101 -14.45 -5.42 2.52
N ILE A 102 -13.35 -5.98 2.01
CA ILE A 102 -13.23 -6.52 0.65
C ILE A 102 -12.86 -8.00 0.60
N MET A 103 -12.89 -8.70 1.74
CA MET A 103 -12.50 -10.12 1.82
C MET A 103 -13.40 -11.06 0.97
N HIS A 104 -14.54 -10.55 0.51
CA HIS A 104 -15.48 -11.28 -0.34
C HIS A 104 -15.24 -11.07 -1.85
N VAL A 105 -14.38 -10.12 -2.22
CA VAL A 105 -14.13 -9.73 -3.61
C VAL A 105 -13.13 -10.68 -4.26
N ASP A 106 -13.45 -11.18 -5.45
CA ASP A 106 -12.50 -11.99 -6.23
C ASP A 106 -11.49 -11.09 -6.95
N ILE A 107 -10.20 -11.31 -6.67
CA ILE A 107 -9.07 -10.58 -7.24
C ILE A 107 -8.52 -11.39 -8.43
N PRO A 108 -8.56 -10.82 -9.65
CA PRO A 108 -8.02 -11.47 -10.83
C PRO A 108 -6.51 -11.67 -10.77
N ASP A 109 -6.02 -12.66 -11.50
CA ASP A 109 -4.59 -12.86 -11.70
C ASP A 109 -4.00 -11.74 -12.58
N ASN A 110 -2.71 -11.48 -12.40
CA ASN A 110 -1.95 -10.48 -13.14
C ASN A 110 -2.60 -9.08 -13.13
N LEU A 111 -3.17 -8.68 -12.01
CA LEU A 111 -3.79 -7.37 -11.84
C LEU A 111 -3.42 -6.76 -10.48
N LEU A 112 -2.86 -5.56 -10.50
CA LEU A 112 -2.64 -4.74 -9.31
C LEU A 112 -3.86 -3.85 -9.11
N ILE A 113 -4.60 -4.02 -8.01
CA ILE A 113 -5.82 -3.24 -7.75
C ILE A 113 -5.57 -2.26 -6.62
N VAL A 114 -5.60 -0.98 -6.94
CA VAL A 114 -5.54 0.11 -5.97
C VAL A 114 -6.86 0.19 -5.22
N LEU A 115 -6.80 0.29 -3.91
CA LEU A 115 -7.96 0.33 -3.01
C LEU A 115 -8.21 1.71 -2.43
N GLY A 116 -7.17 2.51 -2.32
CA GLY A 116 -7.23 3.84 -1.76
C GLY A 116 -6.48 4.81 -2.63
N TYR A 117 -6.95 6.03 -2.71
CA TYR A 117 -6.19 7.09 -3.33
C TYR A 117 -5.99 8.24 -2.35
N LYS A 118 -5.00 9.04 -2.65
CA LYS A 118 -4.71 10.26 -1.94
C LYS A 118 -5.92 11.17 -2.01
N VAL A 119 -6.61 11.36 -0.91
CA VAL A 119 -7.77 12.26 -0.85
C VAL A 119 -7.26 13.69 -0.93
N THR A 120 -7.20 14.22 -2.15
CA THR A 120 -6.83 15.62 -2.40
C THR A 120 -8.01 16.57 -2.19
N ASP A 121 -9.23 16.03 -2.28
CA ASP A 121 -10.48 16.74 -2.04
C ASP A 121 -11.44 15.88 -1.21
N PRO A 122 -11.28 15.89 0.13
CA PRO A 122 -12.12 15.11 1.03
C PRO A 122 -13.60 15.50 0.98
N GLN A 123 -13.93 16.71 0.60
CA GLN A 123 -15.31 17.21 0.58
C GLN A 123 -16.14 16.59 -0.55
N ASN A 124 -15.47 16.18 -1.63
CA ASN A 124 -16.10 15.49 -2.76
C ASN A 124 -16.01 13.96 -2.66
N TYR A 125 -15.39 13.44 -1.59
CA TYR A 125 -15.34 12.01 -1.38
C TYR A 125 -16.70 11.50 -0.88
N ASP A 126 -17.43 10.83 -1.75
CA ASP A 126 -18.77 10.32 -1.45
C ASP A 126 -18.72 9.01 -0.65
N HIS A 127 -18.72 9.14 0.68
CA HIS A 127 -18.80 8.02 1.60
C HIS A 127 -20.16 7.29 1.51
N ALA A 128 -21.20 7.90 0.96
CA ALA A 128 -22.54 7.34 0.89
C ALA A 128 -22.63 6.15 -0.08
N LYS A 129 -21.68 6.01 -1.00
CA LYS A 129 -21.60 4.83 -1.90
C LYS A 129 -21.06 3.57 -1.22
N ALA A 130 -20.87 3.60 0.07
CA ALA A 130 -20.31 2.50 0.86
C ALA A 130 -21.00 1.14 0.66
N GLY A 131 -22.30 1.12 0.44
CA GLY A 131 -23.09 -0.09 0.17
C GLY A 131 -23.23 -0.48 -1.30
N SER A 132 -22.69 0.30 -2.22
CA SER A 132 -22.80 0.01 -3.65
C SER A 132 -21.90 -1.16 -4.06
N PRO A 133 -22.30 -1.99 -5.03
CA PRO A 133 -21.42 -2.99 -5.61
C PRO A 133 -20.13 -2.34 -6.12
N ARG A 134 -18.99 -2.89 -5.70
CA ARG A 134 -17.69 -2.36 -6.14
C ARG A 134 -17.39 -2.79 -7.55
N LYS A 135 -16.82 -1.88 -8.33
CA LYS A 135 -16.35 -2.13 -9.68
C LYS A 135 -14.82 -2.05 -9.71
N ILE A 136 -14.24 -2.89 -10.52
CA ILE A 136 -12.80 -2.85 -10.83
C ILE A 136 -12.67 -2.15 -12.18
N VAL A 137 -12.03 -0.98 -12.18
CA VAL A 137 -11.91 -0.11 -13.36
C VAL A 137 -10.43 0.02 -13.70
N GLY A 138 -10.06 -0.37 -14.93
CA GLY A 138 -8.69 -0.23 -15.42
C GLY A 138 -8.23 1.22 -15.41
N ILE A 139 -7.04 1.48 -14.90
CA ILE A 139 -6.43 2.82 -14.85
C ILE A 139 -5.00 2.79 -15.40
N PRO A 140 -4.51 3.89 -15.98
CA PRO A 140 -3.16 3.94 -16.52
C PRO A 140 -2.09 4.06 -15.44
N GLY A 141 -2.44 4.45 -14.24
CA GLY A 141 -1.56 4.63 -13.09
C GLY A 141 -2.23 5.37 -11.96
N HIS A 142 -1.54 5.44 -10.81
CA HIS A 142 -2.04 6.01 -9.57
C HIS A 142 -0.91 6.69 -8.79
N GLU A 143 -1.21 7.70 -7.99
CA GLU A 143 -0.25 8.33 -7.10
C GLU A 143 -0.28 7.67 -5.71
N GLY A 144 0.87 7.11 -5.31
CA GLY A 144 1.07 6.49 -4.00
C GLY A 144 0.63 5.02 -3.93
N ALA A 145 1.18 4.32 -2.95
CA ALA A 145 0.99 2.89 -2.70
C ALA A 145 0.26 2.61 -1.37
N HIS A 146 -0.54 3.56 -0.88
CA HIS A 146 -1.12 3.54 0.47
C HIS A 146 -1.99 2.31 0.78
N ALA A 147 -2.74 1.83 -0.22
CA ALA A 147 -3.56 0.63 -0.10
C ALA A 147 -3.79 -0.01 -1.46
N TYR A 148 -3.48 -1.28 -1.57
CA TYR A 148 -3.71 -2.07 -2.77
C TYR A 148 -3.87 -3.55 -2.44
N VAL A 149 -4.38 -4.33 -3.38
CA VAL A 149 -4.53 -5.77 -3.27
C VAL A 149 -3.94 -6.46 -4.50
N LEU A 150 -3.31 -7.57 -4.28
CA LEU A 150 -2.81 -8.48 -5.31
C LEU A 150 -2.79 -9.92 -4.80
N ASN A 151 -2.77 -10.86 -5.73
CA ASN A 151 -2.58 -12.28 -5.43
C ASN A 151 -1.15 -12.73 -5.73
N HIS A 152 -0.83 -13.98 -5.38
CA HIS A 152 0.49 -14.56 -5.55
C HIS A 152 1.00 -14.54 -7.00
N VAL A 153 0.12 -14.67 -8.00
CA VAL A 153 0.51 -14.62 -9.42
C VAL A 153 1.02 -13.23 -9.78
N THR A 154 0.28 -12.19 -9.36
CA THR A 154 0.67 -10.80 -9.55
C THR A 154 1.97 -10.49 -8.77
N ALA A 155 2.06 -10.96 -7.53
CA ALA A 155 3.26 -10.80 -6.70
C ALA A 155 4.50 -11.39 -7.38
N ARG A 156 4.43 -12.64 -7.87
CA ARG A 156 5.53 -13.28 -8.61
C ARG A 156 5.93 -12.50 -9.85
N THR A 157 4.97 -12.00 -10.61
CA THR A 157 5.25 -11.19 -11.80
C THR A 157 6.04 -9.93 -11.43
N MET A 158 5.64 -9.20 -10.37
CA MET A 158 6.33 -8.00 -9.91
C MET A 158 7.74 -8.30 -9.39
N LEU A 159 7.91 -9.40 -8.65
CA LEU A 159 9.23 -9.85 -8.17
C LEU A 159 10.17 -10.23 -9.33
N ASN A 160 9.68 -10.97 -10.31
CA ASN A 160 10.44 -11.32 -11.51
C ASN A 160 10.86 -10.06 -12.29
N GLU A 161 10.02 -9.05 -12.37
CA GLU A 161 10.38 -7.76 -12.97
C GLU A 161 11.50 -7.06 -12.22
N ILE A 162 11.51 -7.12 -10.87
CA ILE A 162 12.61 -6.59 -10.07
C ILE A 162 13.92 -7.34 -10.40
N GLU A 163 13.86 -8.66 -10.54
CA GLU A 163 15.04 -9.44 -10.91
C GLU A 163 15.53 -9.16 -12.32
N GLU A 164 14.63 -8.90 -13.27
CA GLU A 164 14.98 -8.63 -14.66
C GLU A 164 15.55 -7.22 -14.85
N ILE A 165 14.82 -6.20 -14.41
CA ILE A 165 15.12 -4.79 -14.70
C ILE A 165 15.67 -4.02 -13.51
N GLY A 166 15.59 -4.60 -12.29
CA GLY A 166 16.03 -3.99 -11.04
C GLY A 166 15.04 -2.97 -10.47
N VAL A 167 15.46 -2.36 -9.35
CA VAL A 167 14.71 -1.27 -8.69
C VAL A 167 15.35 0.06 -9.07
N TRP A 168 14.67 0.86 -9.86
CA TRP A 168 15.21 2.14 -10.35
C TRP A 168 14.58 3.36 -9.66
N SER A 169 13.51 3.19 -8.92
CA SER A 169 12.79 4.27 -8.24
C SER A 169 12.10 3.79 -6.97
N ALA A 170 11.44 4.68 -6.25
CA ALA A 170 10.51 4.32 -5.19
C ALA A 170 9.38 3.43 -5.73
N VAL A 171 8.78 2.61 -4.88
CA VAL A 171 7.74 1.65 -5.27
C VAL A 171 6.57 2.28 -5.98
N ASP A 172 6.12 3.44 -5.49
CA ASP A 172 5.02 4.20 -6.07
C ASP A 172 5.35 4.69 -7.49
N ASN A 173 6.56 5.16 -7.74
CA ASN A 173 7.00 5.59 -9.06
C ASN A 173 7.15 4.41 -10.03
N GLN A 174 7.78 3.32 -9.58
CA GLN A 174 8.11 2.19 -10.45
C GLN A 174 6.88 1.39 -10.84
N PHE A 175 5.95 1.17 -9.92
CA PHE A 175 4.83 0.25 -10.12
C PHE A 175 3.47 0.94 -10.25
N PHE A 176 3.33 2.18 -9.76
CA PHE A 176 2.04 2.87 -9.68
C PHE A 176 1.95 4.11 -10.57
N LEU A 177 2.93 5.00 -10.56
CA LEU A 177 2.83 6.31 -11.19
C LEU A 177 2.79 6.24 -12.72
N ARG A 178 1.71 6.75 -13.33
CA ARG A 178 1.36 6.64 -14.75
C ARG A 178 2.55 6.84 -15.71
N ASP A 179 3.27 7.93 -15.55
CA ASP A 179 4.29 8.35 -16.50
C ASP A 179 5.68 7.72 -16.24
N GLN A 180 5.81 7.02 -15.11
CA GLN A 180 7.08 6.45 -14.65
C GLN A 180 7.04 4.93 -14.54
N ARG A 181 5.86 4.33 -14.40
CA ARG A 181 5.74 2.89 -14.22
C ARG A 181 6.30 2.12 -15.41
N ARG A 182 7.09 1.10 -15.09
CA ARG A 182 7.67 0.17 -16.05
C ARG A 182 7.40 -1.25 -15.60
N THR A 183 6.14 -1.62 -15.62
CA THR A 183 5.69 -2.95 -15.24
C THR A 183 4.75 -3.50 -16.30
N ARG A 184 4.79 -4.82 -16.51
CA ARG A 184 3.85 -5.56 -17.36
C ARG A 184 2.51 -5.81 -16.66
N VAL A 185 2.47 -5.64 -15.34
CA VAL A 185 1.26 -5.82 -14.55
C VAL A 185 0.29 -4.66 -14.81
N PRO A 186 -0.89 -4.90 -15.37
CA PRO A 186 -1.91 -3.87 -15.51
C PRO A 186 -2.41 -3.41 -14.15
N MET A 187 -2.97 -2.21 -14.11
CA MET A 187 -3.50 -1.60 -12.90
C MET A 187 -4.98 -1.30 -13.02
N ALA A 188 -5.69 -1.46 -11.93
CA ALA A 188 -7.08 -1.06 -11.78
C ALA A 188 -7.31 -0.33 -10.47
N LEU A 189 -8.40 0.40 -10.39
CA LEU A 189 -8.93 1.00 -9.17
C LEU A 189 -10.22 0.28 -8.78
N MET A 190 -10.40 0.04 -7.49
CA MET A 190 -11.68 -0.44 -6.96
C MET A 190 -12.56 0.75 -6.59
N GLU A 191 -13.72 0.85 -7.23
CA GLU A 191 -14.68 1.95 -7.01
C GLU A 191 -16.03 1.44 -6.49
N PRO A 192 -16.61 2.11 -5.48
CA PRO A 192 -16.01 3.15 -4.64
C PRO A 192 -14.82 2.63 -3.86
N THR A 193 -13.83 3.50 -3.59
CA THR A 193 -12.57 3.09 -2.94
C THR A 193 -12.81 2.58 -1.53
N PRO A 194 -12.32 1.37 -1.18
CA PRO A 194 -12.51 0.79 0.14
C PRO A 194 -11.50 1.26 1.18
N ALA A 195 -10.51 2.05 0.79
CA ALA A 195 -9.49 2.60 1.67
C ALA A 195 -9.16 4.04 1.29
N ILE A 196 -8.46 4.74 2.18
CA ILE A 196 -7.88 6.07 1.92
C ILE A 196 -6.46 6.15 2.46
N GLY A 197 -5.62 6.97 1.85
CA GLY A 197 -4.33 7.37 2.40
C GLY A 197 -4.53 8.49 3.42
N TRP A 198 -4.01 8.27 4.63
CA TRP A 198 -4.06 9.23 5.72
C TRP A 198 -2.77 10.04 5.76
N LEU A 199 -2.60 10.95 4.83
CA LEU A 199 -1.37 11.71 4.66
C LEU A 199 -1.12 12.65 5.84
N ARG A 200 -0.57 12.12 6.90
CA ARG A 200 0.14 12.89 7.90
C ARG A 200 1.59 13.14 7.46
N GLN A 201 2.44 13.52 8.37
CA GLN A 201 3.84 13.73 8.09
C GLN A 201 4.44 12.51 7.37
N SER A 202 4.91 12.72 6.14
CA SER A 202 5.59 11.66 5.41
C SER A 202 6.85 11.23 6.14
N THR A 203 6.99 9.96 6.44
CA THR A 203 8.22 9.39 7.03
C THR A 203 9.39 9.38 6.03
N ILE A 204 9.11 9.53 4.74
CA ILE A 204 10.13 9.57 3.68
C ILE A 204 10.62 11.01 3.45
N TRP A 205 9.71 11.96 3.30
CA TRP A 205 10.03 13.33 2.85
C TRP A 205 9.95 14.39 3.94
N GLY A 206 9.46 14.06 5.13
CA GLY A 206 9.34 14.98 6.26
C GLY A 206 8.31 16.10 6.09
N ASN A 207 7.59 16.14 4.97
CA ASN A 207 6.59 17.17 4.65
C ASN A 207 5.17 16.64 4.91
N SER A 208 4.39 17.40 5.66
CA SER A 208 2.95 17.15 5.80
C SER A 208 2.20 17.85 4.69
N SER A 209 1.32 17.14 4.01
CA SER A 209 0.28 17.79 3.22
C SER A 209 -0.85 18.20 4.18
N THR A 210 -0.92 19.48 4.51
CA THR A 210 -1.83 20.03 5.51
C THR A 210 -3.32 19.89 5.12
N LYS A 211 -3.63 19.68 3.86
CA LYS A 211 -5.01 19.67 3.34
C LYS A 211 -5.86 18.46 3.74
N ASN A 212 -5.26 17.33 4.10
CA ASN A 212 -6.00 16.13 4.50
C ASN A 212 -6.14 15.99 6.02
N TYR A 213 -5.56 16.89 6.78
CA TYR A 213 -5.47 16.79 8.22
C TYR A 213 -6.84 16.92 8.91
N GLU A 214 -7.62 17.93 8.50
CA GLU A 214 -8.93 18.21 9.07
C GLU A 214 -9.94 17.10 8.79
N PHE A 215 -9.90 16.53 7.59
CA PHE A 215 -10.78 15.43 7.23
C PHE A 215 -10.51 14.18 8.07
N VAL A 216 -9.25 13.84 8.28
CA VAL A 216 -8.88 12.65 9.04
C VAL A 216 -9.12 12.84 10.53
N GLU A 217 -8.95 14.04 11.08
CA GLU A 217 -9.32 14.32 12.47
C GLU A 217 -10.84 14.27 12.66
N SER A 218 -11.63 14.85 11.76
CA SER A 218 -13.09 14.71 11.79
C SER A 218 -13.56 13.27 11.63
N PHE A 219 -12.85 12.50 10.82
CA PHE A 219 -13.08 11.07 10.66
C PHE A 219 -12.73 10.28 11.94
N LYS A 220 -11.65 10.62 12.64
CA LYS A 220 -11.31 10.06 13.95
C LYS A 220 -12.37 10.36 15.01
N GLU A 221 -12.87 11.58 15.05
CA GLU A 221 -13.89 11.99 16.02
C GLU A 221 -15.21 11.26 15.78
N ASN A 222 -15.62 11.13 14.53
CA ASN A 222 -16.79 10.34 14.14
C ASN A 222 -16.60 8.83 14.37
N TYR A 223 -15.37 8.37 14.41
CA TYR A 223 -15.02 6.98 14.68
C TYR A 223 -15.07 6.60 16.16
N LYS A 224 -14.87 7.54 17.07
CA LYS A 224 -14.99 7.30 18.53
C LYS A 224 -16.43 7.07 19.00
N GLY A 225 -17.41 7.35 18.17
CA GLY A 225 -18.82 7.30 18.49
C GLY A 225 -19.57 6.01 18.08
N VAL A 226 -18.87 5.01 17.56
CA VAL A 226 -19.48 3.73 17.18
C VAL A 226 -18.88 2.63 18.03
N ASN A 227 -19.34 2.52 19.28
CA ASN A 227 -19.27 1.32 20.12
C ASN A 227 -20.40 0.37 19.77
#